data_a47bd2470d7689401795a5eba7485100
#
_entry.id   a47bd2470d7689401795a5eba7485100
#
_cell.length_a   1.000
_cell.length_b   1.000
_cell.length_c   1.000
_cell.angle_alpha   90.00
_cell.angle_beta   90.00
_cell.angle_gamma   90.00
#
_symmetry.space_group_name_H-M   'P 1'
#
loop_
_entity.id
_entity.type
_entity.pdbx_description
1 polymer ?
#
loop_
_entity_poly.entity_id
_entity_poly.type
_entity_poly.pdbx_seq_one_letter_code
_entity_poly.pdbx_strand_id
1 'polypeptide(L)'
;IRDLRRSRGLGDVYKRRELVVRLNCQRTKHGLLDLEAIASNKLKVKAIMLPKVKTPDEITFIDDMLTDCGLDTDLHVIMETNQALESIYDIAHSSDRIVALYFGGEDMAAELRVENKLENLVYARSRLVHAGASKGVDVIDVPYLNLEDMEGMKKEAQFVKNLGFTGKGSIHPKQISILNEIFTPTEEEISKAKRIMDQFKKANTGLVVIDGKLIERPVLREMQRKLLVANKINKS
;
A
#
# COMPACT_ATOMS: atom_id res chain seq x y z
N ILE A 1 20.03 7.16 -11.54
CA ILE A 1 18.77 7.81 -11.96
C ILE A 1 18.87 7.98 -13.47
N ARG A 2 18.22 7.11 -14.24
CA ARG A 2 18.07 7.31 -15.69
C ARG A 2 17.24 8.58 -15.88
N ASP A 3 17.72 9.46 -16.75
CA ASP A 3 17.18 10.77 -17.07
C ASP A 3 15.65 10.73 -17.28
N LEU A 4 14.90 11.11 -16.26
CA LEU A 4 13.43 11.21 -16.26
C LEU A 4 12.90 12.22 -17.29
N ARG A 5 13.80 13.05 -17.88
CA ARG A 5 13.45 14.07 -18.87
C ARG A 5 13.21 13.50 -20.29
N ARG A 6 13.51 12.22 -20.54
CA ARG A 6 13.38 11.60 -21.88
C ARG A 6 12.12 10.74 -22.11
N SER A 7 11.20 10.64 -21.18
CA SER A 7 9.95 9.93 -21.41
C SER A 7 8.97 10.79 -22.20
N ARG A 8 9.10 10.80 -23.53
CA ARG A 8 8.12 11.37 -24.45
C ARG A 8 6.78 10.64 -24.25
N GLY A 9 5.71 11.38 -23.91
CA GLY A 9 4.36 10.84 -23.77
C GLY A 9 3.84 10.64 -22.35
N LEU A 10 4.60 10.96 -21.31
CA LEU A 10 4.15 10.83 -19.91
C LEU A 10 3.44 12.08 -19.38
N GLY A 11 3.42 13.21 -20.09
CA GLY A 11 2.89 14.48 -19.60
C GLY A 11 1.42 14.42 -19.11
N ASP A 12 0.54 13.66 -19.80
CA ASP A 12 -0.87 13.52 -19.41
C ASP A 12 -1.08 12.39 -18.37
N VAL A 13 -0.14 11.45 -18.31
CA VAL A 13 -0.16 10.34 -17.34
C VAL A 13 0.17 10.86 -15.94
N TYR A 14 1.04 11.85 -15.81
CA TYR A 14 1.43 12.45 -14.54
C TYR A 14 0.33 13.30 -13.87
N LYS A 15 -0.64 13.79 -14.62
CA LYS A 15 -1.74 14.58 -14.04
C LYS A 15 -2.68 13.80 -13.13
N ARG A 16 -2.68 12.47 -13.23
CA ARG A 16 -3.59 11.56 -12.49
C ARG A 16 -2.88 10.46 -11.70
N ARG A 17 -1.53 10.43 -11.70
CA ARG A 17 -0.73 9.39 -11.04
C ARG A 17 0.36 10.02 -10.19
N GLU A 18 0.55 9.46 -9.02
CA GLU A 18 1.64 9.85 -8.15
C GLU A 18 2.94 9.18 -8.62
N LEU A 19 4.02 9.96 -8.69
CA LEU A 19 5.35 9.44 -9.01
C LEU A 19 6.00 8.92 -7.74
N VAL A 20 6.29 7.62 -7.73
CA VAL A 20 7.03 6.95 -6.67
C VAL A 20 8.36 6.47 -7.23
N VAL A 21 9.48 6.78 -6.55
CA VAL A 21 10.83 6.34 -6.96
C VAL A 21 11.29 5.25 -6.02
N ARG A 22 11.51 4.04 -6.55
CA ARG A 22 12.13 2.95 -5.79
C ARG A 22 13.63 3.15 -5.74
N LEU A 23 14.18 3.19 -4.52
CA LEU A 23 15.62 3.29 -4.28
C LEU A 23 16.30 1.91 -4.31
N ASN A 24 17.62 1.91 -4.40
CA ASN A 24 18.41 0.76 -3.99
C ASN A 24 18.37 0.63 -2.45
N CYS A 25 18.68 -0.58 -1.95
CA CYS A 25 18.72 -0.80 -0.51
C CYS A 25 19.66 0.21 0.17
N GLN A 26 19.14 0.93 1.15
CA GLN A 26 19.83 2.03 1.87
C GLN A 26 21.12 1.59 2.57
N ARG A 27 21.29 0.29 2.82
CA ARG A 27 22.52 -0.30 3.39
C ARG A 27 23.61 -0.58 2.36
N THR A 28 23.42 -0.15 1.11
CA THR A 28 24.39 -0.32 0.02
C THR A 28 24.93 1.02 -0.44
N LYS A 29 26.12 0.99 -1.05
CA LYS A 29 26.69 2.20 -1.70
C LYS A 29 25.69 2.84 -2.68
N HIS A 30 24.98 2.04 -3.45
CA HIS A 30 24.02 2.56 -4.43
C HIS A 30 22.81 3.20 -3.75
N GLY A 31 22.32 2.64 -2.65
CA GLY A 31 21.22 3.23 -1.88
C GLY A 31 21.61 4.57 -1.25
N LEU A 32 22.85 4.68 -0.73
CA LEU A 32 23.37 5.94 -0.20
C LEU A 32 23.51 6.99 -1.29
N LEU A 33 23.97 6.62 -2.49
CA LEU A 33 24.06 7.53 -3.64
C LEU A 33 22.69 7.96 -4.14
N ASP A 34 21.68 7.11 -4.08
CA ASP A 34 20.28 7.46 -4.42
C ASP A 34 19.73 8.49 -3.44
N LEU A 35 19.94 8.29 -2.12
CA LEU A 35 19.53 9.23 -1.08
C LEU A 35 20.23 10.57 -1.23
N GLU A 36 21.55 10.55 -1.43
CA GLU A 36 22.33 11.76 -1.70
C GLU A 36 21.79 12.51 -2.93
N ALA A 37 21.48 11.81 -4.02
CA ALA A 37 20.96 12.41 -5.23
C ALA A 37 19.58 13.07 -5.00
N ILE A 38 18.71 12.46 -4.18
CA ILE A 38 17.43 13.05 -3.80
C ILE A 38 17.62 14.31 -2.98
N ALA A 39 18.50 14.25 -1.98
CA ALA A 39 18.79 15.37 -1.08
C ALA A 39 19.43 16.54 -1.81
N SER A 40 20.55 16.31 -2.52
CA SER A 40 21.33 17.36 -3.19
C SER A 40 20.57 18.03 -4.33
N ASN A 41 19.74 17.28 -5.07
CA ASN A 41 18.96 17.84 -6.16
C ASN A 41 17.58 18.33 -5.73
N LYS A 42 17.20 18.18 -4.47
CA LYS A 42 15.88 18.49 -3.92
C LYS A 42 14.76 17.93 -4.81
N LEU A 43 14.87 16.64 -5.16
CA LEU A 43 13.95 15.99 -6.09
C LEU A 43 12.53 15.95 -5.47
N LYS A 44 11.62 16.68 -6.08
CA LYS A 44 10.21 16.71 -5.69
C LYS A 44 9.50 15.50 -6.28
N VAL A 45 9.53 14.39 -5.56
CA VAL A 45 8.74 13.19 -5.85
C VAL A 45 7.68 13.01 -4.77
N LYS A 46 6.52 12.44 -5.13
CA LYS A 46 5.45 12.26 -4.15
C LYS A 46 5.87 11.29 -3.04
N ALA A 47 6.51 10.20 -3.43
CA ALA A 47 7.03 9.23 -2.47
C ALA A 47 8.33 8.58 -2.95
N ILE A 48 9.11 8.07 -2.00
CA ILE A 48 10.20 7.13 -2.26
C ILE A 48 9.84 5.76 -1.69
N MET A 49 10.23 4.71 -2.41
CA MET A 49 9.98 3.33 -2.02
C MET A 49 11.28 2.69 -1.53
N LEU A 50 11.26 2.20 -0.29
CA LEU A 50 12.41 1.67 0.44
C LEU A 50 12.37 0.15 0.43
N PRO A 51 13.26 -0.54 -0.31
CA PRO A 51 13.37 -1.98 -0.28
C PRO A 51 14.23 -2.44 0.89
N LYS A 52 14.03 -3.71 1.30
CA LYS A 52 14.89 -4.45 2.24
C LYS A 52 15.10 -3.75 3.58
N VAL A 53 14.10 -2.99 4.01
CA VAL A 53 14.07 -2.43 5.36
C VAL A 53 14.08 -3.56 6.38
N LYS A 54 14.80 -3.39 7.48
CA LYS A 54 14.93 -4.39 8.54
C LYS A 54 14.56 -3.86 9.91
N THR A 55 14.81 -2.57 10.17
CA THR A 55 14.62 -1.97 11.49
C THR A 55 13.93 -0.60 11.40
N PRO A 56 13.26 -0.14 12.50
CA PRO A 56 12.68 1.20 12.56
C PRO A 56 13.70 2.32 12.35
N ASP A 57 14.95 2.15 12.87
CA ASP A 57 16.00 3.17 12.78
C ASP A 57 16.36 3.54 11.35
N GLU A 58 16.23 2.59 10.40
CA GLU A 58 16.46 2.88 8.98
C GLU A 58 15.45 3.88 8.43
N ILE A 59 14.22 3.79 8.89
CA ILE A 59 13.14 4.71 8.51
C ILE A 59 13.36 6.07 9.15
N THR A 60 13.66 6.09 10.45
CA THR A 60 13.91 7.32 11.20
C THR A 60 15.07 8.11 10.59
N PHE A 61 16.17 7.42 10.25
CA PHE A 61 17.31 8.04 9.56
C PHE A 61 16.91 8.74 8.24
N ILE A 62 16.07 8.09 7.44
CA ILE A 62 15.62 8.65 6.15
C ILE A 62 14.65 9.81 6.38
N ASP A 63 13.76 9.72 7.37
CA ASP A 63 12.83 10.79 7.74
C ASP A 63 13.58 12.05 8.19
N ASP A 64 14.58 11.89 9.06
CA ASP A 64 15.45 12.98 9.53
C ASP A 64 16.16 13.66 8.36
N MET A 65 16.77 12.87 7.47
CA MET A 65 17.44 13.38 6.26
C MET A 65 16.47 14.16 5.34
N LEU A 66 15.27 13.63 5.09
CA LEU A 66 14.27 14.32 4.27
C LEU A 66 13.81 15.63 4.93
N THR A 67 13.68 15.62 6.24
CA THR A 67 13.30 16.79 7.04
C THR A 67 14.39 17.86 7.01
N ASP A 68 15.65 17.50 7.20
CA ASP A 68 16.80 18.41 7.11
C ASP A 68 16.92 19.05 5.70
N CYS A 69 16.59 18.30 4.67
CA CYS A 69 16.58 18.80 3.29
C CYS A 69 15.34 19.65 2.94
N GLY A 70 14.33 19.73 3.84
CA GLY A 70 13.06 20.43 3.59
C GLY A 70 12.22 19.75 2.51
N LEU A 71 12.28 18.42 2.41
CA LEU A 71 11.51 17.62 1.45
C LEU A 71 10.24 17.07 2.08
N ASP A 72 9.11 17.36 1.46
CA ASP A 72 7.79 16.79 1.79
C ASP A 72 7.55 15.57 0.90
N THR A 73 8.22 14.46 1.22
CA THR A 73 8.19 13.20 0.45
C THR A 73 7.68 12.09 1.34
N ASP A 74 6.66 11.37 0.88
CA ASP A 74 6.10 10.21 1.58
C ASP A 74 7.03 8.99 1.48
N LEU A 75 6.87 8.05 2.41
CA LEU A 75 7.60 6.78 2.43
C LEU A 75 6.68 5.61 2.12
N HIS A 76 7.10 4.79 1.15
CA HIS A 76 6.56 3.48 0.86
C HIS A 76 7.58 2.43 1.30
N VAL A 77 7.21 1.52 2.20
CA VAL A 77 8.14 0.56 2.79
C VAL A 77 7.85 -0.85 2.30
N ILE A 78 8.86 -1.53 1.73
CA ILE A 78 8.72 -2.94 1.30
C ILE A 78 9.14 -3.85 2.45
N MET A 79 8.19 -4.64 2.91
CA MET A 79 8.35 -5.66 3.94
C MET A 79 8.66 -7.01 3.29
N GLU A 80 9.93 -7.35 3.19
CA GLU A 80 10.43 -8.47 2.40
C GLU A 80 11.53 -9.28 3.10
N THR A 81 11.76 -9.02 4.40
CA THR A 81 12.71 -9.76 5.23
C THR A 81 12.06 -10.26 6.52
N ASN A 82 12.52 -11.39 7.06
CA ASN A 82 12.04 -11.90 8.34
C ASN A 82 12.28 -10.92 9.48
N GLN A 83 13.41 -10.23 9.47
CA GLN A 83 13.71 -9.23 10.49
C GLN A 83 12.71 -8.06 10.45
N ALA A 84 12.33 -7.59 9.25
CA ALA A 84 11.29 -6.60 9.10
C ALA A 84 9.93 -7.12 9.59
N LEU A 85 9.61 -8.37 9.28
CA LEU A 85 8.35 -8.99 9.72
C LEU A 85 8.26 -9.10 11.24
N GLU A 86 9.37 -9.36 11.92
CA GLU A 86 9.45 -9.39 13.39
C GLU A 86 9.17 -8.01 13.98
N SER A 87 9.77 -6.95 13.42
CA SER A 87 9.65 -5.57 13.88
C SER A 87 8.57 -4.77 13.15
N ILE A 88 7.61 -5.42 12.50
CA ILE A 88 6.71 -4.78 11.54
C ILE A 88 5.87 -3.63 12.12
N TYR A 89 5.43 -3.75 13.37
CA TYR A 89 4.65 -2.70 14.04
C TYR A 89 5.54 -1.49 14.36
N ASP A 90 6.74 -1.74 14.84
CA ASP A 90 7.69 -0.67 15.18
C ASP A 90 8.11 0.08 13.90
N ILE A 91 8.38 -0.65 12.81
CA ILE A 91 8.66 -0.06 11.49
C ILE A 91 7.46 0.78 11.03
N ALA A 92 6.24 0.24 11.08
CA ALA A 92 5.05 0.95 10.62
C ALA A 92 4.81 2.28 11.39
N HIS A 93 5.20 2.34 12.65
CA HIS A 93 5.01 3.51 13.51
C HIS A 93 6.24 4.41 13.64
N SER A 94 7.37 4.10 12.99
CA SER A 94 8.63 4.84 13.13
C SER A 94 8.65 6.22 12.45
N SER A 95 7.72 6.50 11.52
CA SER A 95 7.60 7.80 10.85
C SER A 95 6.17 8.06 10.39
N ASP A 96 5.74 9.32 10.48
CA ASP A 96 4.44 9.76 9.95
C ASP A 96 4.45 9.91 8.42
N ARG A 97 5.62 9.90 7.79
CA ARG A 97 5.78 9.87 6.34
C ARG A 97 5.40 8.53 5.71
N ILE A 98 5.32 7.46 6.49
CA ILE A 98 4.88 6.15 5.96
C ILE A 98 3.39 6.22 5.63
N VAL A 99 3.07 6.09 4.35
CA VAL A 99 1.69 6.09 3.83
C VAL A 99 1.28 4.75 3.24
N ALA A 100 2.25 3.87 2.93
CA ALA A 100 1.98 2.54 2.40
C ALA A 100 3.05 1.51 2.80
N LEU A 101 2.60 0.31 3.12
CA LEU A 101 3.43 -0.88 3.31
C LEU A 101 3.22 -1.83 2.15
N TYR A 102 4.30 -2.32 1.58
CA TYR A 102 4.29 -3.25 0.44
C TYR A 102 4.78 -4.63 0.88
N PHE A 103 4.14 -5.66 0.38
CA PHE A 103 4.61 -7.02 0.57
C PHE A 103 5.62 -7.41 -0.52
N GLY A 104 6.83 -7.84 -0.13
CA GLY A 104 7.86 -8.32 -1.05
C GLY A 104 7.93 -9.84 -1.03
N GLY A 105 7.05 -10.52 -1.78
CA GLY A 105 6.84 -11.96 -1.70
C GLY A 105 8.05 -12.80 -2.14
N GLU A 106 8.81 -12.38 -3.16
CA GLU A 106 9.96 -13.13 -3.66
C GLU A 106 11.08 -13.21 -2.62
N ASP A 107 11.50 -12.06 -2.08
CA ASP A 107 12.55 -12.01 -1.07
C ASP A 107 12.09 -12.71 0.22
N MET A 108 10.82 -12.55 0.63
CA MET A 108 10.24 -13.21 1.80
C MET A 108 10.23 -14.74 1.62
N ALA A 109 9.82 -15.26 0.47
CA ALA A 109 9.82 -16.69 0.19
C ALA A 109 11.24 -17.26 0.20
N ALA A 110 12.21 -16.53 -0.35
CA ALA A 110 13.62 -16.91 -0.32
C ALA A 110 14.17 -17.00 1.11
N GLU A 111 13.87 -16.04 1.97
CA GLU A 111 14.27 -16.07 3.39
C GLU A 111 13.60 -17.22 4.16
N LEU A 112 12.33 -17.52 3.86
CA LEU A 112 11.61 -18.66 4.44
C LEU A 112 12.02 -20.02 3.85
N ARG A 113 12.77 -20.03 2.75
CA ARG A 113 13.16 -21.24 2.01
C ARG A 113 11.97 -22.05 1.48
N VAL A 114 10.96 -21.33 1.00
CA VAL A 114 9.73 -21.89 0.43
C VAL A 114 9.51 -21.35 -0.97
N GLU A 115 8.64 -21.99 -1.75
CA GLU A 115 8.18 -21.44 -3.01
C GLU A 115 7.29 -20.21 -2.76
N ASN A 116 7.38 -19.21 -3.64
CA ASN A 116 6.49 -18.03 -3.59
C ASN A 116 5.07 -18.44 -4.02
N LYS A 117 4.39 -19.12 -3.10
CA LYS A 117 2.97 -19.49 -3.22
C LYS A 117 2.16 -18.79 -2.14
N LEU A 118 0.90 -18.54 -2.47
CA LEU A 118 0.00 -17.80 -1.60
C LEU A 118 -0.09 -18.43 -0.19
N GLU A 119 -0.29 -19.75 -0.14
CA GLU A 119 -0.44 -20.53 1.09
C GLU A 119 0.79 -20.49 2.00
N ASN A 120 2.00 -20.44 1.42
CA ASN A 120 3.25 -20.40 2.18
C ASN A 120 3.48 -19.03 2.84
N LEU A 121 2.87 -17.98 2.31
CA LEU A 121 3.12 -16.60 2.69
C LEU A 121 1.92 -15.91 3.38
N VAL A 122 0.85 -16.66 3.66
CA VAL A 122 -0.36 -16.10 4.31
C VAL A 122 -0.04 -15.46 5.65
N TYR A 123 0.80 -16.09 6.47
CA TYR A 123 1.18 -15.54 7.77
C TYR A 123 1.86 -14.17 7.64
N ALA A 124 2.85 -14.06 6.76
CA ALA A 124 3.57 -12.81 6.55
C ALA A 124 2.66 -11.72 6.00
N ARG A 125 1.78 -12.07 5.03
CA ARG A 125 0.74 -11.16 4.52
C ARG A 125 -0.21 -10.69 5.61
N SER A 126 -0.68 -11.60 6.46
CA SER A 126 -1.60 -11.25 7.56
C SER A 126 -0.95 -10.31 8.56
N ARG A 127 0.29 -10.55 8.96
CA ARG A 127 1.04 -9.63 9.85
C ARG A 127 1.17 -8.25 9.24
N LEU A 128 1.46 -8.16 7.94
CA LEU A 128 1.54 -6.88 7.23
C LEU A 128 0.20 -6.11 7.26
N VAL A 129 -0.91 -6.82 7.01
CA VAL A 129 -2.25 -6.22 7.08
C VAL A 129 -2.54 -5.70 8.49
N HIS A 130 -2.23 -6.47 9.53
CA HIS A 130 -2.41 -6.03 10.92
C HIS A 130 -1.59 -4.78 11.24
N ALA A 131 -0.32 -4.72 10.83
CA ALA A 131 0.53 -3.56 11.07
C ALA A 131 0.04 -2.33 10.31
N GLY A 132 -0.31 -2.47 9.02
CA GLY A 132 -0.88 -1.38 8.23
C GLY A 132 -2.20 -0.86 8.81
N ALA A 133 -3.07 -1.77 9.27
CA ALA A 133 -4.33 -1.40 9.93
C ALA A 133 -4.10 -0.65 11.24
N SER A 134 -3.08 -1.01 12.03
CA SER A 134 -2.75 -0.34 13.31
C SER A 134 -2.28 1.11 13.11
N LYS A 135 -1.54 1.39 12.04
CA LYS A 135 -1.09 2.74 11.66
C LYS A 135 -2.14 3.47 10.83
N GLY A 136 -3.05 2.75 10.15
CA GLY A 136 -4.05 3.33 9.27
C GLY A 136 -3.52 3.67 7.87
N VAL A 137 -2.49 2.97 7.41
CA VAL A 137 -1.84 3.16 6.10
C VAL A 137 -2.29 2.10 5.09
N ASP A 138 -2.06 2.37 3.81
CA ASP A 138 -2.35 1.42 2.74
C ASP A 138 -1.43 0.19 2.78
N VAL A 139 -1.96 -0.97 2.40
CA VAL A 139 -1.22 -2.22 2.33
C VAL A 139 -1.34 -2.79 0.93
N ILE A 140 -0.20 -2.93 0.25
CA ILE A 140 -0.14 -3.30 -1.17
C ILE A 140 0.56 -4.66 -1.31
N ASP A 141 -0.12 -5.60 -1.97
CA ASP A 141 0.46 -6.93 -2.23
C ASP A 141 1.43 -6.90 -3.42
N VAL A 142 2.27 -7.93 -3.49
CA VAL A 142 3.24 -8.15 -4.56
C VAL A 142 2.54 -8.30 -5.93
N PRO A 143 3.19 -7.91 -7.04
CA PRO A 143 2.65 -8.16 -8.37
C PRO A 143 2.50 -9.66 -8.68
N TYR A 144 1.53 -9.99 -9.52
CA TYR A 144 1.40 -11.32 -10.09
C TYR A 144 2.30 -11.44 -11.33
N LEU A 145 3.23 -12.40 -11.31
CA LEU A 145 4.32 -12.45 -12.29
C LEU A 145 3.95 -13.19 -13.58
N ASN A 146 3.00 -14.13 -13.56
CA ASN A 146 2.58 -14.85 -14.76
C ASN A 146 1.61 -14.01 -15.59
N LEU A 147 2.13 -13.39 -16.65
CA LEU A 147 1.35 -12.50 -17.54
C LEU A 147 0.36 -13.24 -18.43
N GLU A 148 0.45 -14.55 -18.55
CA GLU A 148 -0.47 -15.35 -19.36
C GLU A 148 -1.64 -15.92 -18.53
N ASP A 149 -1.55 -15.87 -17.21
CA ASP A 149 -2.58 -16.37 -16.28
C ASP A 149 -3.33 -15.22 -15.59
N MET A 150 -4.20 -14.54 -16.34
CA MET A 150 -5.02 -13.46 -15.79
C MET A 150 -6.07 -13.94 -14.78
N GLU A 151 -6.58 -15.17 -14.94
CA GLU A 151 -7.53 -15.74 -13.99
C GLU A 151 -6.89 -16.10 -12.66
N GLY A 152 -5.67 -16.64 -12.66
CA GLY A 152 -4.89 -16.83 -11.44
C GLY A 152 -4.62 -15.51 -10.72
N MET A 153 -4.23 -14.47 -11.47
CA MET A 153 -4.06 -13.12 -10.92
C MET A 153 -5.33 -12.60 -10.26
N LYS A 154 -6.49 -12.76 -10.91
CA LYS A 154 -7.79 -12.32 -10.39
C LYS A 154 -8.14 -13.04 -9.09
N LYS A 155 -7.95 -14.36 -9.04
CA LYS A 155 -8.19 -15.17 -7.83
C LYS A 155 -7.28 -14.73 -6.67
N GLU A 156 -5.99 -14.55 -6.94
CA GLU A 156 -5.04 -14.08 -5.92
C GLU A 156 -5.38 -12.67 -5.45
N ALA A 157 -5.69 -11.74 -6.36
CA ALA A 157 -6.09 -10.38 -6.01
C ALA A 157 -7.36 -10.34 -5.14
N GLN A 158 -8.35 -11.17 -5.46
CA GLN A 158 -9.56 -11.29 -4.64
C GLN A 158 -9.26 -11.87 -3.25
N PHE A 159 -8.38 -12.86 -3.18
CA PHE A 159 -7.96 -13.45 -1.91
C PHE A 159 -7.27 -12.41 -1.01
N VAL A 160 -6.28 -11.68 -1.54
CA VAL A 160 -5.56 -10.69 -0.73
C VAL A 160 -6.43 -9.48 -0.37
N LYS A 161 -7.37 -9.07 -1.24
CA LYS A 161 -8.40 -8.09 -0.88
C LYS A 161 -9.21 -8.56 0.34
N ASN A 162 -9.66 -9.82 0.35
CA ASN A 162 -10.41 -10.40 1.46
C ASN A 162 -9.55 -10.51 2.73
N LEU A 163 -8.24 -10.70 2.60
CA LEU A 163 -7.30 -10.69 3.72
C LEU A 163 -7.11 -9.29 4.33
N GLY A 164 -7.43 -8.24 3.59
CA GLY A 164 -7.38 -6.85 4.05
C GLY A 164 -6.37 -5.96 3.32
N PHE A 165 -5.74 -6.42 2.24
CA PHE A 165 -4.94 -5.57 1.38
C PHE A 165 -5.81 -4.50 0.72
N THR A 166 -5.22 -3.32 0.50
CA THR A 166 -5.89 -2.17 -0.12
C THR A 166 -5.58 -2.02 -1.59
N GLY A 167 -4.58 -2.76 -2.07
CA GLY A 167 -4.15 -2.77 -3.46
C GLY A 167 -3.20 -3.93 -3.75
N LYS A 168 -2.82 -4.04 -5.02
CA LYS A 168 -1.85 -5.03 -5.50
C LYS A 168 -0.97 -4.40 -6.56
N GLY A 169 0.33 -4.68 -6.52
CA GLY A 169 1.29 -4.24 -7.53
C GLY A 169 0.94 -4.78 -8.92
N SER A 170 1.32 -4.02 -9.96
CA SER A 170 1.19 -4.43 -11.35
C SER A 170 2.52 -4.23 -12.07
N ILE A 171 2.91 -5.19 -12.89
CA ILE A 171 4.10 -5.13 -13.75
C ILE A 171 3.76 -4.98 -15.23
N HIS A 172 2.47 -5.03 -15.59
CA HIS A 172 2.04 -4.91 -16.96
C HIS A 172 0.69 -4.18 -17.08
N PRO A 173 0.50 -3.30 -18.10
CA PRO A 173 -0.75 -2.56 -18.30
C PRO A 173 -2.02 -3.43 -18.39
N LYS A 174 -1.93 -4.65 -18.92
CA LYS A 174 -3.05 -5.60 -18.99
C LYS A 174 -3.67 -5.94 -17.62
N GLN A 175 -2.88 -5.83 -16.55
CA GLN A 175 -3.32 -6.15 -15.19
C GLN A 175 -4.13 -5.02 -14.55
N ILE A 176 -3.93 -3.78 -14.99
CA ILE A 176 -4.41 -2.58 -14.30
C ILE A 176 -5.93 -2.53 -14.21
N SER A 177 -6.63 -2.81 -15.33
CA SER A 177 -8.10 -2.74 -15.35
C SER A 177 -8.75 -3.75 -14.39
N ILE A 178 -8.22 -4.97 -14.37
CA ILE A 178 -8.71 -6.05 -13.50
C ILE A 178 -8.45 -5.71 -12.02
N LEU A 179 -7.25 -5.23 -11.70
CA LEU A 179 -6.91 -4.84 -10.33
C LEU A 179 -7.74 -3.65 -9.85
N ASN A 180 -7.95 -2.66 -10.71
CA ASN A 180 -8.82 -1.53 -10.39
C ASN A 180 -10.27 -1.98 -10.13
N GLU A 181 -10.81 -2.89 -10.96
CA GLU A 181 -12.15 -3.46 -10.74
C GLU A 181 -12.25 -4.16 -9.37
N ILE A 182 -11.24 -4.96 -9.01
CA ILE A 182 -11.23 -5.70 -7.76
C ILE A 182 -11.13 -4.77 -6.54
N PHE A 183 -10.21 -3.82 -6.55
CA PHE A 183 -9.92 -2.98 -5.36
C PHE A 183 -10.81 -1.73 -5.26
N THR A 184 -11.55 -1.36 -6.29
CA THR A 184 -12.53 -0.27 -6.24
C THR A 184 -13.84 -0.76 -5.63
N PRO A 185 -14.44 -0.02 -4.67
CA PRO A 185 -15.78 -0.33 -4.19
C PRO A 185 -16.82 -0.20 -5.31
N THR A 186 -17.74 -1.14 -5.40
CA THR A 186 -18.85 -1.09 -6.39
C THR A 186 -19.88 -0.03 -6.00
N GLU A 187 -20.69 0.42 -6.97
CA GLU A 187 -21.79 1.36 -6.70
C GLU A 187 -22.79 0.81 -5.68
N GLU A 188 -23.01 -0.51 -5.69
CA GLU A 188 -23.85 -1.18 -4.70
C GLU A 188 -23.23 -1.09 -3.30
N GLU A 189 -21.93 -1.37 -3.16
CA GLU A 189 -21.21 -1.24 -1.90
C GLU A 189 -21.21 0.20 -1.38
N ILE A 190 -21.04 1.17 -2.28
CA ILE A 190 -21.07 2.61 -1.94
C ILE A 190 -22.48 3.01 -1.46
N SER A 191 -23.51 2.63 -2.19
CA SER A 191 -24.92 2.91 -1.84
C SER A 191 -25.29 2.29 -0.51
N LYS A 192 -24.89 1.03 -0.27
CA LYS A 192 -25.10 0.33 0.99
C LYS A 192 -24.35 1.04 2.14
N ALA A 193 -23.10 1.44 1.93
CA ALA A 193 -22.33 2.16 2.93
C ALA A 193 -22.98 3.48 3.33
N LYS A 194 -23.45 4.29 2.34
CA LYS A 194 -24.18 5.54 2.59
C LYS A 194 -25.42 5.28 3.42
N ARG A 195 -26.25 4.31 3.01
CA ARG A 195 -27.49 3.97 3.71
C ARG A 195 -27.24 3.56 5.17
N ILE A 196 -26.26 2.69 5.42
CA ILE A 196 -25.89 2.25 6.77
C ILE A 196 -25.44 3.44 7.63
N MET A 197 -24.57 4.29 7.09
CA MET A 197 -24.07 5.47 7.80
C MET A 197 -25.21 6.43 8.17
N ASP A 198 -26.16 6.68 7.26
CA ASP A 198 -27.28 7.58 7.49
C ASP A 198 -28.26 7.02 8.52
N GLN A 199 -28.59 5.72 8.46
CA GLN A 199 -29.46 5.09 9.42
C GLN A 199 -28.84 5.04 10.82
N PHE A 200 -27.54 4.77 10.91
CA PHE A 200 -26.84 4.79 12.20
C PHE A 200 -26.82 6.19 12.84
N LYS A 201 -26.57 7.23 12.03
CA LYS A 201 -26.63 8.62 12.52
C LYS A 201 -28.01 8.98 13.09
N LYS A 202 -29.09 8.52 12.45
CA LYS A 202 -30.47 8.77 12.88
C LYS A 202 -30.85 8.02 14.15
N ALA A 203 -30.30 6.83 14.35
CA ALA A 203 -30.68 5.94 15.48
C ALA A 203 -30.21 6.49 16.85
N ASN A 204 -29.14 7.29 16.90
CA ASN A 204 -28.58 7.93 18.12
C ASN A 204 -28.32 6.99 19.31
N THR A 205 -28.25 5.66 19.08
CA THR A 205 -28.18 4.62 20.12
C THR A 205 -26.86 3.86 20.19
N GLY A 206 -25.90 4.18 19.31
CA GLY A 206 -24.60 3.47 19.26
C GLY A 206 -24.67 2.06 18.64
N LEU A 207 -25.86 1.53 18.36
CA LEU A 207 -26.11 0.29 17.62
C LEU A 207 -27.47 0.37 16.91
N VAL A 208 -27.61 -0.34 15.79
CA VAL A 208 -28.86 -0.38 15.01
C VAL A 208 -28.96 -1.70 14.25
N VAL A 209 -30.18 -2.20 14.06
CA VAL A 209 -30.42 -3.38 13.21
C VAL A 209 -30.81 -2.90 11.81
N ILE A 210 -30.04 -3.29 10.80
CA ILE A 210 -30.29 -2.98 9.38
C ILE A 210 -30.27 -4.29 8.60
N ASP A 211 -31.32 -4.55 7.83
CA ASP A 211 -31.46 -5.78 7.04
C ASP A 211 -31.25 -7.06 7.88
N GLY A 212 -31.75 -7.07 9.12
CA GLY A 212 -31.59 -8.19 10.06
C GLY A 212 -30.19 -8.36 10.65
N LYS A 213 -29.26 -7.44 10.40
CA LYS A 213 -27.90 -7.47 10.94
C LYS A 213 -27.70 -6.36 11.97
N LEU A 214 -27.08 -6.72 13.08
CA LEU A 214 -26.64 -5.74 14.07
C LEU A 214 -25.46 -4.94 13.50
N ILE A 215 -25.60 -3.63 13.48
CA ILE A 215 -24.57 -2.68 13.03
C ILE A 215 -24.05 -1.93 14.25
N GLU A 216 -22.77 -2.09 14.49
CA GLU A 216 -22.01 -1.46 15.56
C GLU A 216 -20.87 -0.58 14.99
N ARG A 217 -20.18 0.16 15.84
CA ARG A 217 -19.07 1.05 15.45
C ARG A 217 -17.99 0.39 14.56
N PRO A 218 -17.57 -0.88 14.77
CA PRO A 218 -16.60 -1.51 13.87
C PRO A 218 -17.08 -1.58 12.41
N VAL A 219 -18.35 -1.92 12.20
CA VAL A 219 -18.95 -1.97 10.85
C VAL A 219 -18.95 -0.59 10.19
N LEU A 220 -19.17 0.47 10.98
CA LEU A 220 -19.12 1.84 10.46
C LEU A 220 -17.74 2.25 9.96
N ARG A 221 -16.68 1.80 10.61
CA ARG A 221 -15.30 2.09 10.15
C ARG A 221 -15.06 1.50 8.76
N GLU A 222 -15.54 0.28 8.51
CA GLU A 222 -15.48 -0.35 7.19
C GLU A 222 -16.26 0.48 6.15
N MET A 223 -17.49 0.89 6.49
CA MET A 223 -18.33 1.72 5.60
C MET A 223 -17.66 3.07 5.30
N GLN A 224 -17.12 3.74 6.30
CA GLN A 224 -16.38 4.99 6.14
C GLN A 224 -15.19 4.83 5.20
N ARG A 225 -14.42 3.75 5.36
CA ARG A 225 -13.26 3.47 4.48
C ARG A 225 -13.70 3.29 3.03
N LYS A 226 -14.77 2.52 2.76
CA LYS A 226 -15.32 2.37 1.40
C LYS A 226 -15.71 3.71 0.78
N LEU A 227 -16.36 4.58 1.56
CA LEU A 227 -16.74 5.91 1.10
C LEU A 227 -15.53 6.83 0.85
N LEU A 228 -14.49 6.74 1.67
CA LEU A 228 -13.24 7.50 1.46
C LEU A 228 -12.55 7.09 0.16
N VAL A 229 -12.45 5.79 -0.12
CA VAL A 229 -11.88 5.28 -1.38
C VAL A 229 -12.70 5.77 -2.58
N ALA A 230 -14.03 5.62 -2.54
CA ALA A 230 -14.91 6.09 -3.60
C ALA A 230 -14.76 7.60 -3.86
N ASN A 231 -14.67 8.41 -2.81
CA ASN A 231 -14.49 9.86 -2.93
C ASN A 231 -13.13 10.26 -3.53
N LYS A 232 -12.07 9.51 -3.25
CA LYS A 232 -10.74 9.74 -3.86
C LYS A 232 -10.80 9.47 -5.37
N ILE A 233 -11.44 8.36 -5.78
CA ILE A 233 -11.56 7.98 -7.19
C ILE A 233 -12.37 8.99 -7.98
N ASN A 234 -13.49 9.49 -7.43
CA ASN A 234 -14.35 10.48 -8.10
C ASN A 234 -13.73 11.89 -8.20
N LYS A 235 -12.68 12.17 -7.45
CA LYS A 235 -11.93 13.45 -7.52
C LYS A 235 -10.71 13.37 -8.46
N SER A 236 -10.35 12.19 -8.94
CA SER A 236 -9.24 11.94 -9.88
C SER A 236 -9.72 11.90 -11.31
#